data_34a0f7f58b40b6111f68b7a5c4265a18
#
_entry.id   34a0f7f58b40b6111f68b7a5c4265a18
#
_cell.length_a   1.000
_cell.length_b   1.000
_cell.length_c   1.000
_cell.angle_alpha   90.00
_cell.angle_beta   90.00
_cell.angle_gamma   90.00
#
_symmetry.space_group_name_H-M   'P 1'
#
loop_
_entity.id
_entity.type
_entity.pdbx_description
1 polymer ?
#
loop_
_entity_poly.entity_id
_entity_poly.type
_entity_poly.pdbx_seq_one_letter_code
_entity_poly.pdbx_strand_id
1 'polypeptide(L)'
;MRWLILVVSALIATSAFAAQPATVAVAFDRAKTRPAVVEGFADKATQRPVTADSPVRIASISKLVTALGVMRLVDARVLDLDRDVSDYLGWTLRNPAFPDAPITMRLLLSHQASLLDGADEYVIPLGGTVREQLAAPYLWDARHAPGSGAFHYANMNFPVIASVIEAATGERFDAVMRSQVFRPLHLDACFNWLGCSPGAVRRAVVLYASSGDVLRDDLHGRPPACPVVPAGDGGCDLSGYRPGTNGSLFSPQGGVRISMRDLARIGQMLARRGKGFIRPRSFDELTRSQWSGSGGIDEQGHTGGVFCAYGLGLHRIGGGGVTGCRDDLFGDGVARIGHSGEAYGLRSGLWLDPVSGQGVAFFTTELPDDALTGPSGFTRREEEIAMRARRGGR
;
A
#
# COMPACT_ATOMS: atom_id res chain seq x y z
N MET A 1 13.48 62.96 -45.70
CA MET A 1 13.91 61.61 -45.29
C MET A 1 13.26 61.31 -43.96
N ARG A 2 12.19 60.43 -43.93
CA ARG A 2 11.50 60.01 -42.74
C ARG A 2 11.95 58.56 -42.48
N TRP A 3 12.62 58.33 -41.32
CA TRP A 3 13.02 56.99 -40.87
C TRP A 3 11.82 56.37 -40.17
N LEU A 4 11.32 55.25 -40.69
CA LEU A 4 10.37 54.35 -40.00
C LEU A 4 11.19 53.43 -39.09
N ILE A 5 10.96 53.51 -37.79
CA ILE A 5 11.46 52.54 -36.82
C ILE A 5 10.43 51.42 -36.73
N LEU A 6 10.79 50.22 -37.22
CA LEU A 6 10.02 49.00 -37.00
C LEU A 6 10.34 48.51 -35.59
N VAL A 7 9.35 48.57 -34.69
CA VAL A 7 9.40 47.89 -33.40
C VAL A 7 8.93 46.46 -33.62
N VAL A 8 9.87 45.50 -33.61
CA VAL A 8 9.56 44.09 -33.60
C VAL A 8 9.29 43.67 -32.13
N SER A 9 8.01 43.55 -31.80
CA SER A 9 7.57 42.98 -30.53
C SER A 9 7.76 41.47 -30.58
N ALA A 10 8.83 40.95 -29.93
CA ALA A 10 9.00 39.54 -29.69
C ALA A 10 7.97 39.10 -28.65
N LEU A 11 6.91 38.45 -29.08
CA LEU A 11 6.01 37.67 -28.22
C LEU A 11 6.80 36.49 -27.70
N ILE A 12 7.31 36.59 -26.49
CA ILE A 12 7.79 35.43 -25.72
C ILE A 12 6.54 34.61 -25.34
N ALA A 13 6.24 33.61 -26.13
CA ALA A 13 5.28 32.58 -25.76
C ALA A 13 5.88 31.82 -24.57
N THR A 14 5.53 32.24 -23.35
CA THR A 14 5.68 31.40 -22.18
C THR A 14 4.72 30.20 -22.35
N SER A 15 5.21 29.14 -22.99
CA SER A 15 4.57 27.83 -22.86
C SER A 15 4.57 27.51 -21.35
N ALA A 16 3.40 27.66 -20.73
CA ALA A 16 3.17 27.08 -19.43
C ALA A 16 3.44 25.58 -19.60
N PHE A 17 4.62 25.12 -19.20
CA PHE A 17 4.87 23.70 -18.97
C PHE A 17 3.85 23.31 -17.91
N ALA A 18 2.75 22.68 -18.34
CA ALA A 18 1.86 21.99 -17.43
C ALA A 18 2.78 21.06 -16.64
N ALA A 19 2.91 21.33 -15.34
CA ALA A 19 3.85 20.59 -14.51
C ALA A 19 3.43 19.11 -14.55
N GLN A 20 4.27 18.28 -15.14
CA GLN A 20 3.97 16.85 -15.32
C GLN A 20 3.77 16.18 -13.96
N PRO A 21 2.81 15.23 -13.83
CA PRO A 21 2.63 14.43 -12.64
C PRO A 21 3.93 13.77 -12.19
N ALA A 22 4.18 13.72 -10.89
CA ALA A 22 5.32 12.99 -10.37
C ALA A 22 5.17 11.51 -10.73
N THR A 23 6.13 10.98 -11.49
CA THR A 23 6.15 9.57 -11.91
C THR A 23 7.55 9.02 -11.70
N VAL A 24 7.64 7.95 -10.91
CA VAL A 24 8.91 7.23 -10.70
C VAL A 24 8.68 5.74 -10.90
N ALA A 25 9.53 5.08 -11.68
CA ALA A 25 9.62 3.63 -11.74
C ALA A 25 11.06 3.19 -11.57
N VAL A 26 11.29 2.23 -10.68
CA VAL A 26 12.59 1.60 -10.42
C VAL A 26 12.46 0.12 -10.75
N ALA A 27 13.12 -0.30 -11.82
CA ALA A 27 13.27 -1.70 -12.17
C ALA A 27 14.30 -2.36 -11.24
N PHE A 28 14.09 -3.63 -10.93
CA PHE A 28 15.02 -4.41 -10.11
C PHE A 28 15.13 -5.86 -10.58
N ASP A 29 16.22 -6.47 -10.21
CA ASP A 29 16.44 -7.91 -10.24
C ASP A 29 16.98 -8.40 -8.89
N ARG A 30 17.41 -9.65 -8.78
CA ARG A 30 17.96 -10.21 -7.53
C ARG A 30 19.18 -9.45 -6.98
N ALA A 31 19.87 -8.67 -7.80
CA ALA A 31 21.15 -8.03 -7.47
C ALA A 31 21.13 -6.50 -7.50
N LYS A 32 20.42 -5.91 -8.47
CA LYS A 32 20.51 -4.48 -8.80
C LYS A 32 19.14 -3.80 -8.83
N THR A 33 19.14 -2.50 -8.55
CA THR A 33 18.01 -1.60 -8.79
C THR A 33 18.43 -0.52 -9.77
N ARG A 34 17.52 -0.09 -10.68
CA ARG A 34 17.79 0.91 -11.68
C ARG A 34 16.57 1.78 -11.93
N PRO A 35 16.66 3.11 -11.81
CA PRO A 35 15.60 4.01 -12.24
C PRO A 35 15.31 3.80 -13.73
N ALA A 36 14.05 3.56 -14.07
CA ALA A 36 13.57 3.36 -15.43
C ALA A 36 12.74 4.55 -15.93
N VAL A 37 12.01 5.22 -15.00
CA VAL A 37 11.24 6.43 -15.25
C VAL A 37 11.47 7.36 -14.05
N VAL A 38 11.75 8.64 -14.29
CA VAL A 38 11.81 9.70 -13.27
C VAL A 38 11.33 10.98 -13.95
N GLU A 39 10.11 11.42 -13.67
CA GLU A 39 9.44 12.54 -14.35
C GLU A 39 8.64 13.36 -13.35
N GLY A 40 8.55 14.68 -13.58
CA GLY A 40 7.72 15.60 -12.81
C GLY A 40 8.36 16.11 -11.51
N PHE A 41 7.53 16.68 -10.65
CA PHE A 41 7.95 17.36 -9.44
C PHE A 41 7.43 16.65 -8.18
N ALA A 42 8.32 16.46 -7.22
CA ALA A 42 7.94 16.00 -5.89
C ALA A 42 7.17 17.08 -5.11
N ASP A 43 7.39 18.35 -5.46
CA ASP A 43 6.69 19.51 -4.90
C ASP A 43 6.62 20.57 -5.99
N LYS A 44 5.41 20.85 -6.45
CA LYS A 44 5.17 21.83 -7.53
C LYS A 44 5.35 23.27 -7.06
N ALA A 45 5.01 23.57 -5.82
CA ALA A 45 5.11 24.94 -5.28
C ALA A 45 6.56 25.43 -5.24
N THR A 46 7.48 24.51 -4.92
CA THR A 46 8.92 24.81 -4.88
C THR A 46 9.67 24.37 -6.16
N GLN A 47 8.98 23.80 -7.12
CA GLN A 47 9.56 23.19 -8.32
C GLN A 47 10.65 22.14 -8.02
N ARG A 48 10.54 21.45 -6.89
CA ARG A 48 11.48 20.44 -6.49
C ARG A 48 11.26 19.17 -7.32
N PRO A 49 12.24 18.73 -8.14
CA PRO A 49 12.08 17.56 -8.99
C PRO A 49 11.91 16.30 -8.15
N VAL A 50 11.14 15.35 -8.67
CA VAL A 50 11.04 14.02 -8.08
C VAL A 50 12.30 13.21 -8.38
N THR A 51 12.65 12.29 -7.49
CA THR A 51 13.79 11.37 -7.67
C THR A 51 13.37 9.95 -7.26
N ALA A 52 14.18 8.95 -7.61
CA ALA A 52 13.98 7.59 -7.14
C ALA A 52 14.05 7.45 -5.60
N ASP A 53 14.65 8.44 -4.93
CA ASP A 53 14.85 8.50 -3.48
C ASP A 53 13.82 9.43 -2.77
N SER A 54 12.83 9.96 -3.51
CA SER A 54 11.75 10.76 -2.93
C SER A 54 10.70 9.85 -2.29
N PRO A 55 10.50 9.89 -0.96
CA PRO A 55 9.48 9.10 -0.31
C PRO A 55 8.08 9.58 -0.68
N VAL A 56 7.18 8.64 -0.88
CA VAL A 56 5.78 8.86 -1.21
C VAL A 56 4.92 7.89 -0.41
N ARG A 57 3.66 8.21 -0.19
CA ARG A 57 2.64 7.25 0.25
C ARG A 57 2.52 6.15 -0.81
N ILE A 58 2.59 4.88 -0.40
CA ILE A 58 2.43 3.76 -1.34
C ILE A 58 1.06 3.10 -1.26
N ALA A 59 0.14 3.70 -0.53
CA ALA A 59 -1.22 3.20 -0.36
C ALA A 59 -1.24 1.69 -0.05
N SER A 60 -2.07 0.89 -0.72
CA SER A 60 -2.31 -0.51 -0.38
C SER A 60 -1.12 -1.45 -0.53
N ILE A 61 0.01 -1.04 -1.13
CA ILE A 61 1.26 -1.80 -1.03
C ILE A 61 1.70 -1.94 0.45
N SER A 62 1.23 -1.04 1.33
CA SER A 62 1.43 -1.13 2.78
C SER A 62 0.92 -2.45 3.39
N LYS A 63 -0.08 -3.08 2.77
CA LYS A 63 -0.62 -4.38 3.18
C LYS A 63 0.44 -5.48 3.07
N LEU A 64 1.16 -5.50 1.96
CA LEU A 64 2.29 -6.42 1.77
C LEU A 64 3.41 -6.15 2.79
N VAL A 65 3.72 -4.88 3.05
CA VAL A 65 4.73 -4.51 4.06
C VAL A 65 4.30 -4.96 5.46
N THR A 66 3.03 -4.78 5.82
CA THR A 66 2.47 -5.27 7.09
C THR A 66 2.52 -6.79 7.18
N ALA A 67 2.18 -7.51 6.10
CA ALA A 67 2.29 -8.96 6.04
C ALA A 67 3.73 -9.45 6.25
N LEU A 68 4.73 -8.75 5.73
CA LEU A 68 6.14 -9.06 5.99
C LEU A 68 6.47 -8.97 7.50
N GLY A 69 5.93 -7.98 8.20
CA GLY A 69 6.05 -7.88 9.66
C GLY A 69 5.40 -9.05 10.38
N VAL A 70 4.19 -9.44 9.97
CA VAL A 70 3.51 -10.64 10.50
C VAL A 70 4.36 -11.89 10.28
N MET A 71 4.90 -12.12 9.08
CA MET A 71 5.71 -13.29 8.79
C MET A 71 7.00 -13.34 9.63
N ARG A 72 7.58 -12.21 9.96
CA ARG A 72 8.72 -12.12 10.90
C ARG A 72 8.33 -12.56 12.31
N LEU A 73 7.16 -12.10 12.78
CA LEU A 73 6.64 -12.50 14.10
C LEU A 73 6.23 -13.99 14.14
N VAL A 74 5.73 -14.53 13.02
CA VAL A 74 5.48 -15.98 12.87
C VAL A 74 6.80 -16.76 12.95
N ASP A 75 7.84 -16.32 12.27
CA ASP A 75 9.16 -16.93 12.35
C ASP A 75 9.76 -16.89 13.75
N ALA A 76 9.46 -15.85 14.51
CA ALA A 76 9.83 -15.68 15.91
C ALA A 76 8.89 -16.45 16.89
N ARG A 77 7.82 -17.09 16.41
CA ARG A 77 6.79 -17.77 17.19
C ARG A 77 6.02 -16.83 18.16
N VAL A 78 5.97 -15.56 17.85
CA VAL A 78 5.15 -14.56 18.57
C VAL A 78 3.72 -14.62 18.06
N LEU A 79 3.53 -14.82 16.75
CA LEU A 79 2.23 -15.02 16.11
C LEU A 79 2.13 -16.40 15.48
N ASP A 80 0.89 -16.89 15.39
CA ASP A 80 0.50 -18.07 14.63
C ASP A 80 -0.56 -17.65 13.62
N LEU A 81 -0.39 -18.07 12.35
CA LEU A 81 -1.31 -17.69 11.27
C LEU A 81 -2.72 -18.27 11.46
N ASP A 82 -2.84 -19.40 12.14
CA ASP A 82 -4.07 -20.17 12.22
C ASP A 82 -4.71 -20.15 13.62
N ARG A 83 -4.06 -19.48 14.58
CA ARG A 83 -4.61 -19.25 15.92
C ARG A 83 -5.72 -18.19 15.86
N ASP A 84 -6.78 -18.39 16.65
CA ASP A 84 -7.82 -17.40 16.86
C ASP A 84 -7.23 -16.08 17.35
N VAL A 85 -7.49 -14.99 16.63
CA VAL A 85 -6.95 -13.67 17.01
C VAL A 85 -7.54 -13.15 18.33
N SER A 86 -8.68 -13.65 18.76
CA SER A 86 -9.27 -13.34 20.06
C SER A 86 -8.34 -13.66 21.22
N ASP A 87 -7.52 -14.72 21.09
CA ASP A 87 -6.54 -15.11 22.11
C ASP A 87 -5.44 -14.06 22.33
N TYR A 88 -5.10 -13.29 21.28
CA TYR A 88 -4.15 -12.19 21.38
C TYR A 88 -4.82 -10.91 21.87
N LEU A 89 -6.01 -10.60 21.33
CA LEU A 89 -6.74 -9.36 21.61
C LEU A 89 -7.27 -9.26 23.06
N GLY A 90 -7.47 -10.40 23.74
CA GLY A 90 -8.06 -10.45 25.06
C GLY A 90 -9.58 -10.18 25.08
N TRP A 91 -10.22 -10.19 23.91
CA TRP A 91 -11.67 -10.12 23.72
C TRP A 91 -12.08 -10.91 22.49
N THR A 92 -13.31 -11.42 22.48
CA THR A 92 -13.83 -12.26 21.39
C THR A 92 -14.15 -11.43 20.17
N LEU A 93 -13.43 -11.67 19.08
CA LEU A 93 -13.71 -11.12 17.75
C LEU A 93 -14.44 -12.16 16.90
N ARG A 94 -15.70 -11.87 16.56
CA ARG A 94 -16.55 -12.76 15.74
C ARG A 94 -17.44 -11.95 14.82
N ASN A 95 -17.74 -12.53 13.66
CA ASN A 95 -18.85 -12.08 12.87
C ASN A 95 -20.16 -12.39 13.63
N PRO A 96 -21.04 -11.42 13.91
CA PRO A 96 -22.28 -11.66 14.67
C PRO A 96 -23.20 -12.70 14.06
N ALA A 97 -23.18 -12.88 12.73
CA ALA A 97 -23.97 -13.90 12.03
C ALA A 97 -23.35 -15.32 12.15
N PHE A 98 -22.08 -15.43 12.54
CA PHE A 98 -21.33 -16.68 12.64
C PHE A 98 -20.51 -16.70 13.94
N PRO A 99 -21.14 -16.72 15.12
CA PRO A 99 -20.48 -16.52 16.41
C PRO A 99 -19.50 -17.65 16.78
N ASP A 100 -19.61 -18.81 16.19
CA ASP A 100 -18.73 -19.96 16.44
C ASP A 100 -17.53 -20.02 15.49
N ALA A 101 -17.52 -19.22 14.42
CA ALA A 101 -16.43 -19.23 13.43
C ALA A 101 -15.24 -18.38 13.90
N PRO A 102 -14.06 -18.98 14.15
CA PRO A 102 -12.89 -18.23 14.58
C PRO A 102 -12.35 -17.35 13.43
N ILE A 103 -11.79 -16.21 13.81
CA ILE A 103 -11.05 -15.34 12.90
C ILE A 103 -9.57 -15.53 13.17
N THR A 104 -8.79 -15.77 12.11
CA THR A 104 -7.36 -16.02 12.20
C THR A 104 -6.56 -14.95 11.45
N MET A 105 -5.27 -14.83 11.75
CA MET A 105 -4.36 -13.93 11.03
C MET A 105 -4.31 -14.26 9.53
N ARG A 106 -4.41 -15.55 9.17
CA ARG A 106 -4.48 -16.01 7.78
C ARG A 106 -5.70 -15.44 7.06
N LEU A 107 -6.88 -15.54 7.68
CA LEU A 107 -8.13 -15.04 7.11
C LEU A 107 -8.12 -13.52 6.95
N LEU A 108 -7.59 -12.79 7.92
CA LEU A 108 -7.43 -11.33 7.83
C LEU A 108 -6.50 -10.93 6.69
N LEU A 109 -5.30 -11.54 6.62
CA LEU A 109 -4.31 -11.23 5.58
C LEU A 109 -4.74 -11.64 4.18
N SER A 110 -5.64 -12.59 4.04
CA SER A 110 -6.16 -13.06 2.75
C SER A 110 -7.55 -12.52 2.40
N HIS A 111 -8.06 -11.56 3.17
CA HIS A 111 -9.38 -10.93 2.95
C HIS A 111 -10.56 -11.91 2.95
N GLN A 112 -10.48 -12.94 3.79
CA GLN A 112 -11.51 -13.98 3.95
C GLN A 112 -12.12 -14.00 5.37
N ALA A 113 -11.95 -12.92 6.13
CA ALA A 113 -12.43 -12.80 7.51
C ALA A 113 -13.88 -12.30 7.64
N SER A 114 -14.63 -12.19 6.55
CA SER A 114 -16.00 -11.65 6.51
C SER A 114 -16.11 -10.18 6.93
N LEU A 115 -15.01 -9.42 6.93
CA LEU A 115 -15.00 -7.98 7.24
C LEU A 115 -15.30 -7.14 5.99
N LEU A 116 -16.00 -6.05 6.19
CA LEU A 116 -16.35 -5.03 5.19
C LEU A 116 -15.84 -3.66 5.66
N ASP A 117 -15.70 -2.69 4.74
CA ASP A 117 -15.14 -1.37 5.08
C ASP A 117 -16.21 -0.35 5.53
N GLY A 118 -17.48 -0.55 5.15
CA GLY A 118 -18.48 0.50 5.33
C GLY A 118 -18.12 1.78 4.55
N ALA A 119 -18.30 2.93 5.17
CA ALA A 119 -17.93 4.23 4.61
C ALA A 119 -16.65 4.76 5.29
N ASP A 120 -15.52 4.10 5.08
CA ASP A 120 -14.20 4.43 5.67
C ASP A 120 -14.08 4.21 7.19
N GLU A 121 -14.94 3.37 7.78
CA GLU A 121 -14.93 3.07 9.22
C GLU A 121 -13.64 2.41 9.71
N TYR A 122 -12.76 1.99 8.82
CA TYR A 122 -11.41 1.55 9.16
C TYR A 122 -10.48 2.71 9.59
N VAL A 123 -10.93 3.97 9.47
CA VAL A 123 -10.22 5.17 9.95
C VAL A 123 -10.75 5.54 11.32
N ILE A 124 -10.17 4.97 12.37
CA ILE A 124 -10.63 5.14 13.75
C ILE A 124 -9.78 6.24 14.44
N PRO A 125 -10.39 7.34 14.94
CA PRO A 125 -9.68 8.41 15.60
C PRO A 125 -8.95 7.98 16.88
N LEU A 126 -7.98 8.77 17.32
CA LEU A 126 -7.35 8.61 18.62
C LEU A 126 -8.42 8.70 19.73
N GLY A 127 -8.38 7.76 20.67
CA GLY A 127 -9.41 7.59 21.72
C GLY A 127 -10.49 6.57 21.38
N GLY A 128 -10.76 6.28 20.08
CA GLY A 128 -11.61 5.17 19.67
C GLY A 128 -10.88 3.83 19.70
N THR A 129 -11.62 2.73 19.62
CA THR A 129 -11.06 1.37 19.61
C THR A 129 -11.59 0.54 18.45
N VAL A 130 -10.76 -0.41 17.96
CA VAL A 130 -11.17 -1.39 16.94
C VAL A 130 -12.34 -2.25 17.45
N ARG A 131 -12.38 -2.54 18.75
CA ARG A 131 -13.46 -3.31 19.38
C ARG A 131 -14.81 -2.61 19.29
N GLU A 132 -14.86 -1.32 19.62
CA GLU A 132 -16.09 -0.51 19.54
C GLU A 132 -16.54 -0.36 18.09
N GLN A 133 -15.61 -0.12 17.18
CA GLN A 133 -15.91 0.03 15.76
C GLN A 133 -16.55 -1.25 15.18
N LEU A 134 -15.99 -2.42 15.50
CA LEU A 134 -16.47 -3.71 15.01
C LEU A 134 -17.75 -4.23 15.69
N ALA A 135 -18.29 -3.51 16.64
CA ALA A 135 -19.65 -3.78 17.16
C ALA A 135 -20.75 -3.45 16.15
N ALA A 136 -20.45 -2.67 15.10
CA ALA A 136 -21.40 -2.31 14.04
C ALA A 136 -21.66 -3.51 13.10
N PRO A 137 -22.92 -4.01 13.00
CA PRO A 137 -23.20 -5.21 12.20
C PRO A 137 -22.94 -5.08 10.70
N TYR A 138 -23.04 -3.86 10.15
CA TYR A 138 -22.83 -3.59 8.72
C TYR A 138 -21.36 -3.70 8.28
N LEU A 139 -20.41 -3.81 9.23
CA LEU A 139 -19.00 -4.09 8.94
C LEU A 139 -18.71 -5.59 8.76
N TRP A 140 -19.76 -6.41 8.73
CA TRP A 140 -19.65 -7.84 8.60
C TRP A 140 -20.51 -8.37 7.46
N ASP A 141 -19.97 -9.29 6.68
CA ASP A 141 -20.77 -10.06 5.72
C ASP A 141 -21.62 -11.11 6.45
N ALA A 142 -22.92 -10.84 6.55
CA ALA A 142 -23.86 -11.76 7.20
C ALA A 142 -24.17 -13.02 6.39
N ARG A 143 -23.72 -13.12 5.13
CA ARG A 143 -24.00 -14.24 4.22
C ARG A 143 -22.90 -15.28 4.16
N HIS A 144 -21.66 -14.85 4.41
CA HIS A 144 -20.49 -15.71 4.24
C HIS A 144 -19.67 -15.76 5.53
N ALA A 145 -19.54 -16.96 6.10
CA ALA A 145 -18.73 -17.17 7.30
C ALA A 145 -17.23 -16.89 7.03
N PRO A 146 -16.45 -16.48 8.04
CA PRO A 146 -14.99 -16.45 7.94
C PRO A 146 -14.47 -17.81 7.45
N GLY A 147 -13.59 -17.78 6.42
CA GLY A 147 -13.01 -18.97 5.84
C GLY A 147 -13.89 -19.77 4.89
N SER A 148 -15.09 -19.29 4.54
CA SER A 148 -16.01 -19.94 3.57
C SER A 148 -15.51 -19.90 2.11
N GLY A 149 -14.42 -19.19 1.84
CA GLY A 149 -13.90 -18.95 0.48
C GLY A 149 -14.42 -17.67 -0.17
N ALA A 150 -15.31 -16.90 0.49
CA ALA A 150 -15.67 -15.57 0.04
C ALA A 150 -14.50 -14.61 0.25
N PHE A 151 -14.21 -13.78 -0.77
CA PHE A 151 -13.17 -12.78 -0.74
C PHE A 151 -13.79 -11.38 -0.78
N HIS A 152 -13.53 -10.61 0.25
CA HIS A 152 -13.89 -9.19 0.35
C HIS A 152 -12.63 -8.39 0.62
N TYR A 153 -12.13 -7.68 -0.40
CA TYR A 153 -10.98 -6.79 -0.21
C TYR A 153 -11.40 -5.64 0.71
N ALA A 154 -11.09 -5.75 1.99
CA ALA A 154 -11.47 -4.77 3.00
C ALA A 154 -10.25 -4.24 3.76
N ASN A 155 -10.17 -2.90 3.87
CA ASN A 155 -9.12 -2.21 4.62
C ASN A 155 -9.21 -2.52 6.12
N MET A 156 -10.43 -2.72 6.65
CA MET A 156 -10.71 -3.01 8.07
C MET A 156 -9.93 -4.24 8.60
N ASN A 157 -9.57 -5.19 7.75
CA ASN A 157 -8.70 -6.30 8.17
C ASN A 157 -7.39 -5.80 8.81
N PHE A 158 -6.82 -4.71 8.32
CA PHE A 158 -5.48 -4.25 8.71
C PHE A 158 -5.42 -3.52 10.06
N PRO A 159 -6.39 -2.65 10.43
CA PRO A 159 -6.57 -2.23 11.83
C PRO A 159 -6.61 -3.38 12.83
N VAL A 160 -7.33 -4.47 12.50
CA VAL A 160 -7.37 -5.68 13.34
C VAL A 160 -5.99 -6.33 13.41
N ILE A 161 -5.33 -6.57 12.26
CA ILE A 161 -3.98 -7.14 12.17
C ILE A 161 -2.99 -6.32 13.02
N ALA A 162 -3.01 -4.99 12.90
CA ALA A 162 -2.13 -4.13 13.67
C ALA A 162 -2.42 -4.21 15.17
N SER A 163 -3.71 -4.24 15.58
CA SER A 163 -4.08 -4.43 16.98
C SER A 163 -3.63 -5.79 17.53
N VAL A 164 -3.70 -6.86 16.72
CA VAL A 164 -3.17 -8.18 17.10
C VAL A 164 -1.65 -8.16 17.27
N ILE A 165 -0.93 -7.52 16.33
CA ILE A 165 0.53 -7.33 16.43
C ILE A 165 0.88 -6.61 17.74
N GLU A 166 0.20 -5.51 18.05
CA GLU A 166 0.43 -4.73 19.26
C GLU A 166 0.10 -5.52 20.53
N ALA A 167 -1.02 -6.24 20.55
CA ALA A 167 -1.42 -7.04 21.71
C ALA A 167 -0.43 -8.19 21.96
N ALA A 168 0.10 -8.82 20.90
CA ALA A 168 1.06 -9.92 20.99
C ALA A 168 2.47 -9.47 21.39
N THR A 169 2.86 -8.23 21.06
CA THR A 169 4.21 -7.71 21.32
C THR A 169 4.30 -6.75 22.50
N GLY A 170 3.18 -6.13 22.90
CA GLY A 170 3.17 -5.04 23.87
C GLY A 170 3.72 -3.71 23.35
N GLU A 171 4.05 -3.62 22.06
CA GLU A 171 4.64 -2.44 21.42
C GLU A 171 3.69 -1.83 20.39
N ARG A 172 3.81 -0.53 20.15
CA ARG A 172 3.06 0.14 19.08
C ARG A 172 3.43 -0.42 17.72
N PHE A 173 2.44 -0.55 16.85
CA PHE A 173 2.58 -1.10 15.49
C PHE A 173 3.72 -0.45 14.69
N ASP A 174 3.83 0.88 14.71
CA ASP A 174 4.90 1.60 13.98
C ASP A 174 6.31 1.24 14.48
N ALA A 175 6.47 1.01 15.79
CA ALA A 175 7.73 0.58 16.40
C ALA A 175 8.06 -0.86 16.01
N VAL A 176 7.08 -1.76 16.06
CA VAL A 176 7.24 -3.16 15.63
C VAL A 176 7.63 -3.22 14.15
N MET A 177 6.94 -2.50 13.28
CA MET A 177 7.25 -2.51 11.85
C MET A 177 8.64 -1.94 11.56
N ARG A 178 9.07 -0.93 12.30
CA ARG A 178 10.43 -0.43 12.20
C ARG A 178 11.46 -1.48 12.59
N SER A 179 11.25 -2.18 13.72
CA SER A 179 12.20 -3.20 14.22
C SER A 179 12.19 -4.47 13.37
N GLN A 180 11.02 -4.89 12.88
CA GLN A 180 10.86 -6.16 12.16
C GLN A 180 11.07 -6.04 10.65
N VAL A 181 10.81 -4.86 10.03
CA VAL A 181 10.87 -4.73 8.57
C VAL A 181 11.87 -3.68 8.13
N PHE A 182 11.72 -2.43 8.58
CA PHE A 182 12.49 -1.34 7.97
C PHE A 182 13.98 -1.39 8.32
N ARG A 183 14.32 -1.60 9.58
CA ARG A 183 15.73 -1.72 10.01
C ARG A 183 16.45 -2.93 9.40
N PRO A 184 15.89 -4.17 9.45
CA PRO A 184 16.57 -5.33 8.87
C PRO A 184 16.81 -5.24 7.36
N LEU A 185 15.94 -4.51 6.63
CA LEU A 185 16.08 -4.29 5.19
C LEU A 185 16.79 -2.97 4.85
N HIS A 186 17.29 -2.23 5.86
CA HIS A 186 17.97 -0.93 5.71
C HIS A 186 17.16 0.09 4.91
N LEU A 187 15.85 0.23 5.22
CA LEU A 187 14.93 1.12 4.54
C LEU A 187 14.72 2.42 5.33
N ASP A 188 14.76 3.55 4.64
CA ASP A 188 14.32 4.84 5.20
C ASP A 188 12.82 5.00 4.94
N ALA A 189 12.03 4.27 5.73
CA ALA A 189 10.59 4.18 5.61
C ALA A 189 9.90 4.30 6.96
N CYS A 190 8.62 4.70 6.95
CA CYS A 190 7.80 4.80 8.15
C CYS A 190 6.31 4.68 7.82
N PHE A 191 5.47 4.54 8.86
CA PHE A 191 4.02 4.70 8.75
C PHE A 191 3.64 6.13 9.15
N ASN A 192 2.84 6.80 8.32
CA ASN A 192 2.29 8.15 8.56
C ASN A 192 3.33 9.18 9.05
N TRP A 193 4.56 9.12 8.55
CA TRP A 193 5.70 9.96 8.94
C TRP A 193 6.22 9.74 10.37
N LEU A 194 5.64 8.82 11.17
CA LEU A 194 6.14 8.45 12.47
C LEU A 194 7.50 7.76 12.36
N GLY A 195 8.53 8.48 12.80
CA GLY A 195 9.90 7.98 12.83
C GLY A 195 10.58 7.82 11.47
N CYS A 196 10.08 8.46 10.42
CA CYS A 196 10.88 8.72 9.22
C CYS A 196 12.07 9.61 9.56
N SER A 197 13.17 9.47 8.80
CA SER A 197 14.32 10.35 8.96
C SER A 197 13.98 11.79 8.57
N PRO A 198 14.65 12.82 9.15
CA PRO A 198 14.49 14.19 8.69
C PRO A 198 14.82 14.36 7.19
N GLY A 199 15.72 13.53 6.67
CA GLY A 199 16.04 13.47 5.24
C GLY A 199 14.88 13.00 4.38
N ALA A 200 14.17 11.96 4.81
CA ALA A 200 12.97 11.47 4.12
C ALA A 200 11.87 12.54 4.11
N VAL A 201 11.60 13.18 5.26
CA VAL A 201 10.58 14.24 5.36
C VAL A 201 10.87 15.40 4.41
N ARG A 202 12.13 15.84 4.30
CA ARG A 202 12.50 16.92 3.36
C ARG A 202 12.34 16.55 1.89
N ARG A 203 12.42 15.25 1.55
CA ARG A 203 12.27 14.76 0.17
C ARG A 203 10.86 14.27 -0.15
N ALA A 204 9.91 14.37 0.79
CA ALA A 204 8.55 13.88 0.63
C ALA A 204 7.90 14.38 -0.66
N VAL A 205 7.15 13.52 -1.32
CA VAL A 205 6.31 13.88 -2.47
C VAL A 205 4.99 14.43 -1.93
N VAL A 206 4.63 15.64 -2.37
CA VAL A 206 3.31 16.21 -2.13
C VAL A 206 2.31 15.57 -3.09
N LEU A 207 1.17 15.12 -2.57
CA LEU A 207 0.11 14.55 -3.38
C LEU A 207 -0.90 15.64 -3.76
N TYR A 208 -1.13 15.78 -5.06
CA TYR A 208 -2.06 16.74 -5.66
C TYR A 208 -3.23 16.01 -6.32
N ALA A 209 -4.39 16.66 -6.31
CA ALA A 209 -5.50 16.30 -7.18
C ALA A 209 -5.15 16.62 -8.65
N SER A 210 -5.92 16.10 -9.58
CA SER A 210 -5.83 16.45 -11.00
C SER A 210 -6.12 17.96 -11.25
N SER A 211 -6.86 18.61 -10.35
CA SER A 211 -7.08 20.07 -10.34
C SER A 211 -5.83 20.89 -9.95
N GLY A 212 -4.82 20.24 -9.35
CA GLY A 212 -3.63 20.90 -8.80
C GLY A 212 -3.74 21.26 -7.31
N ASP A 213 -4.86 20.98 -6.67
CA ASP A 213 -5.03 21.19 -5.23
C ASP A 213 -4.22 20.16 -4.42
N VAL A 214 -3.66 20.60 -3.30
CA VAL A 214 -2.94 19.71 -2.38
C VAL A 214 -3.92 18.79 -1.66
N LEU A 215 -3.71 17.48 -1.78
CA LEU A 215 -4.50 16.45 -1.09
C LEU A 215 -3.81 15.95 0.18
N ARG A 216 -2.49 15.74 0.13
CA ARG A 216 -1.74 15.13 1.26
C ARG A 216 -0.25 15.44 1.20
N ASP A 217 0.39 15.26 2.36
CA ASP A 217 1.85 15.19 2.53
C ASP A 217 2.60 16.46 2.11
N ASP A 218 1.94 17.63 2.16
CA ASP A 218 2.59 18.94 2.03
C ASP A 218 3.27 19.30 3.36
N LEU A 219 4.46 18.77 3.55
CA LEU A 219 5.17 18.81 4.84
C LEU A 219 6.06 20.03 5.02
N HIS A 220 6.34 20.78 3.96
CA HIS A 220 7.30 21.90 4.00
C HIS A 220 8.62 21.53 4.72
N GLY A 221 9.07 20.27 4.57
CA GLY A 221 10.29 19.73 5.17
C GLY A 221 10.20 19.40 6.68
N ARG A 222 9.01 19.41 7.28
CA ARG A 222 8.77 19.10 8.69
C ARG A 222 7.81 17.91 8.82
N PRO A 223 7.90 17.10 9.90
CA PRO A 223 6.87 16.11 10.17
C PRO A 223 5.49 16.78 10.34
N PRO A 224 4.38 16.08 10.02
CA PRO A 224 3.04 16.61 10.27
C PRO A 224 2.84 16.83 11.78
N ALA A 225 2.07 17.87 12.13
CA ALA A 225 1.74 18.16 13.53
C ALA A 225 1.00 17.01 14.19
N CYS A 226 0.11 16.33 13.45
CA CYS A 226 -0.54 15.09 13.86
C CYS A 226 -0.31 13.98 12.83
N PRO A 227 0.51 12.96 13.13
CA PRO A 227 0.78 11.86 12.20
C PRO A 227 -0.27 10.74 12.26
N VAL A 228 -1.30 10.90 13.08
CA VAL A 228 -2.43 9.96 13.22
C VAL A 228 -3.74 10.71 13.01
N VAL A 229 -4.87 9.99 12.98
CA VAL A 229 -6.18 10.65 13.00
C VAL A 229 -6.38 11.23 14.40
N PRO A 230 -6.54 12.57 14.54
CA PRO A 230 -6.67 13.19 15.85
C PRO A 230 -7.92 12.71 16.59
N ALA A 231 -7.91 12.86 17.92
CA ALA A 231 -9.09 12.65 18.73
C ALA A 231 -10.19 13.66 18.39
N GLY A 232 -11.41 13.41 18.84
CA GLY A 232 -12.57 14.28 18.54
C GLY A 232 -12.42 15.73 19.04
N ASP A 233 -11.56 15.98 20.02
CA ASP A 233 -11.18 17.32 20.52
C ASP A 233 -9.98 17.94 19.78
N GLY A 234 -9.47 17.25 18.75
CA GLY A 234 -8.28 17.64 17.97
C GLY A 234 -6.96 17.21 18.61
N GLY A 235 -6.99 16.52 19.76
CA GLY A 235 -5.79 16.02 20.44
C GLY A 235 -5.01 15.00 19.62
N CYS A 236 -3.68 15.02 19.77
CA CYS A 236 -2.77 14.14 19.04
C CYS A 236 -1.68 13.51 19.92
N ASP A 237 -1.89 13.49 21.21
CA ASP A 237 -0.93 12.92 22.17
C ASP A 237 -1.07 11.39 22.24
N LEU A 238 -0.02 10.70 21.82
CA LEU A 238 0.08 9.23 21.88
C LEU A 238 0.66 8.71 23.20
N SER A 239 0.99 9.57 24.17
CA SER A 239 1.60 9.13 25.42
C SER A 239 0.69 8.20 26.24
N GLY A 240 -0.62 8.40 26.15
CA GLY A 240 -1.64 7.56 26.78
C GLY A 240 -2.12 6.37 25.91
N TYR A 241 -1.60 6.22 24.70
CA TYR A 241 -2.03 5.15 23.81
C TYR A 241 -1.65 3.76 24.35
N ARG A 242 -2.62 2.85 24.36
CA ARG A 242 -2.41 1.46 24.79
C ARG A 242 -2.30 0.56 23.56
N PRO A 243 -1.15 -0.11 23.34
CA PRO A 243 -1.01 -1.08 22.26
C PRO A 243 -2.11 -2.15 22.29
N GLY A 244 -2.63 -2.50 21.12
CA GLY A 244 -3.70 -3.47 20.94
C GLY A 244 -5.12 -2.88 20.91
N THR A 245 -5.31 -1.59 21.20
CA THR A 245 -6.65 -0.98 21.23
C THR A 245 -7.09 -0.39 19.91
N ASN A 246 -6.21 0.25 19.17
CA ASN A 246 -6.54 0.94 17.92
C ASN A 246 -5.39 0.91 16.89
N GLY A 247 -5.14 -0.23 16.28
CA GLY A 247 -4.14 -0.36 15.22
C GLY A 247 -4.40 0.48 13.96
N SER A 248 -5.61 1.04 13.80
CA SER A 248 -5.96 1.94 12.70
C SER A 248 -5.12 3.23 12.69
N LEU A 249 -4.73 3.73 13.86
CA LEU A 249 -3.99 5.00 14.00
C LEU A 249 -2.75 5.09 13.11
N PHE A 250 -2.10 3.96 12.87
CA PHE A 250 -0.87 3.90 12.09
C PHE A 250 -1.10 3.63 10.60
N SER A 251 -2.37 3.53 10.19
CA SER A 251 -2.77 3.26 8.79
C SER A 251 -2.05 2.03 8.19
N PRO A 252 -2.16 0.85 8.83
CA PRO A 252 -1.45 -0.36 8.41
C PRO A 252 -1.80 -0.82 6.98
N GLN A 253 -3.01 -0.48 6.51
CA GLN A 253 -3.52 -0.78 5.17
C GLN A 253 -2.93 0.11 4.07
N GLY A 254 -2.45 1.36 4.41
CA GLY A 254 -2.15 2.35 3.38
C GLY A 254 -1.14 3.43 3.77
N GLY A 255 -0.55 3.36 4.98
CA GLY A 255 0.20 4.46 5.59
C GLY A 255 1.72 4.46 5.38
N VAL A 256 2.31 3.51 4.68
CA VAL A 256 3.76 3.48 4.47
C VAL A 256 4.20 4.65 3.58
N ARG A 257 5.25 5.34 4.02
CA ARG A 257 6.04 6.33 3.26
C ARG A 257 7.40 5.74 2.97
N ILE A 258 7.74 5.61 1.70
CA ILE A 258 8.96 4.95 1.23
C ILE A 258 9.32 5.44 -0.17
N SER A 259 10.62 5.49 -0.48
CA SER A 259 11.07 5.78 -1.84
C SER A 259 10.92 4.55 -2.76
N MET A 260 10.82 4.78 -4.07
CA MET A 260 10.76 3.65 -5.02
C MET A 260 12.06 2.84 -5.03
N ARG A 261 13.20 3.45 -4.72
CA ARG A 261 14.45 2.71 -4.56
C ARG A 261 14.40 1.75 -3.38
N ASP A 262 13.87 2.18 -2.24
CA ASP A 262 13.73 1.34 -1.06
C ASP A 262 12.61 0.31 -1.23
N LEU A 263 11.51 0.66 -1.91
CA LEU A 263 10.46 -0.29 -2.26
C LEU A 263 11.00 -1.39 -3.19
N ALA A 264 11.86 -1.03 -4.15
CA ALA A 264 12.56 -2.00 -4.99
C ALA A 264 13.48 -2.95 -4.20
N ARG A 265 14.05 -2.52 -3.05
CA ARG A 265 14.79 -3.42 -2.15
C ARG A 265 13.89 -4.46 -1.48
N ILE A 266 12.65 -4.10 -1.14
CA ILE A 266 11.65 -5.08 -0.73
C ILE A 266 11.40 -6.08 -1.87
N GLY A 267 11.22 -5.59 -3.11
CA GLY A 267 11.12 -6.44 -4.29
C GLY A 267 12.32 -7.38 -4.47
N GLN A 268 13.53 -6.90 -4.24
CA GLN A 268 14.75 -7.74 -4.29
C GLN A 268 14.79 -8.81 -3.20
N MET A 269 14.32 -8.49 -1.99
CA MET A 269 14.19 -9.47 -0.91
C MET A 269 13.21 -10.57 -1.32
N LEU A 270 12.06 -10.21 -1.90
CA LEU A 270 11.10 -11.18 -2.43
C LEU A 270 11.68 -11.99 -3.59
N ALA A 271 12.44 -11.36 -4.54
CA ALA A 271 13.11 -12.05 -5.64
C ALA A 271 14.15 -13.08 -5.19
N ARG A 272 14.72 -12.90 -4.00
CA ARG A 272 15.62 -13.85 -3.31
C ARG A 272 14.87 -14.84 -2.41
N ARG A 273 13.53 -14.93 -2.55
CA ARG A 273 12.67 -15.81 -1.76
C ARG A 273 12.79 -15.60 -0.25
N GLY A 274 12.90 -14.33 0.17
CA GLY A 274 13.00 -13.96 1.58
C GLY A 274 14.35 -14.30 2.25
N LYS A 275 15.36 -14.74 1.49
CA LYS A 275 16.66 -15.16 2.04
C LYS A 275 17.29 -14.08 2.92
N GLY A 276 17.60 -14.44 4.16
CA GLY A 276 18.19 -13.53 5.16
C GLY A 276 17.16 -12.66 5.89
N PHE A 277 15.87 -12.77 5.56
CA PHE A 277 14.82 -11.96 6.16
C PHE A 277 13.70 -12.81 6.80
N ILE A 278 13.09 -13.74 6.05
CA ILE A 278 12.10 -14.71 6.56
C ILE A 278 12.51 -16.13 6.17
N ARG A 279 11.98 -17.13 6.89
CA ARG A 279 12.25 -18.53 6.60
C ARG A 279 11.62 -18.97 5.28
N PRO A 280 12.18 -19.96 4.57
CA PRO A 280 11.64 -20.45 3.31
C PRO A 280 10.15 -20.83 3.38
N ARG A 281 9.74 -21.56 4.43
CA ARG A 281 8.34 -21.93 4.64
C ARG A 281 7.42 -20.72 4.79
N SER A 282 7.89 -19.67 5.47
CA SER A 282 7.12 -18.43 5.67
C SER A 282 7.02 -17.63 4.38
N PHE A 283 8.06 -17.68 3.54
CA PHE A 283 7.97 -17.12 2.18
C PHE A 283 6.95 -17.89 1.32
N ASP A 284 6.96 -19.22 1.38
CA ASP A 284 6.03 -20.05 0.63
C ASP A 284 4.57 -19.82 1.09
N GLU A 285 4.33 -19.67 2.40
CA GLU A 285 3.02 -19.32 2.94
C GLU A 285 2.57 -17.91 2.50
N LEU A 286 3.46 -16.92 2.57
CA LEU A 286 3.18 -15.53 2.14
C LEU A 286 2.72 -15.48 0.68
N THR A 287 3.39 -16.22 -0.19
CA THR A 287 3.21 -16.14 -1.65
C THR A 287 2.24 -17.17 -2.22
N ARG A 288 1.88 -18.21 -1.46
CA ARG A 288 0.88 -19.20 -1.85
C ARG A 288 -0.47 -18.52 -2.06
N SER A 289 -1.20 -18.92 -3.11
CA SER A 289 -2.58 -18.48 -3.28
C SER A 289 -3.43 -19.00 -2.12
N GLN A 290 -3.97 -18.09 -1.33
CA GLN A 290 -4.92 -18.39 -0.26
C GLN A 290 -6.34 -18.35 -0.79
N TRP A 291 -6.55 -17.57 -1.84
CA TRP A 291 -7.81 -17.45 -2.56
C TRP A 291 -7.55 -17.24 -4.04
N SER A 292 -8.43 -17.80 -4.89
CA SER A 292 -8.47 -17.56 -6.33
C SER A 292 -9.90 -17.69 -6.85
N GLY A 293 -10.31 -16.80 -7.74
CA GLY A 293 -11.63 -16.78 -8.34
C GLY A 293 -11.90 -15.48 -9.09
N SER A 294 -12.94 -15.48 -9.92
CA SER A 294 -13.42 -14.27 -10.62
C SER A 294 -14.49 -13.50 -9.83
N GLY A 295 -14.86 -13.98 -8.65
CA GLY A 295 -15.92 -13.43 -7.79
C GLY A 295 -15.42 -12.60 -6.61
N GLY A 296 -14.14 -12.16 -6.61
CA GLY A 296 -13.64 -11.24 -5.58
C GLY A 296 -14.36 -9.91 -5.62
N ILE A 297 -14.61 -9.34 -4.45
CA ILE A 297 -15.24 -8.05 -4.27
C ILE A 297 -14.17 -7.06 -3.81
N ASP A 298 -14.05 -5.94 -4.51
CA ASP A 298 -13.14 -4.86 -4.14
C ASP A 298 -13.73 -3.96 -3.02
N GLU A 299 -12.95 -2.97 -2.56
CA GLU A 299 -13.36 -2.04 -1.52
C GLU A 299 -14.56 -1.16 -1.91
N GLN A 300 -14.88 -1.03 -3.21
CA GLN A 300 -16.04 -0.33 -3.73
C GLN A 300 -17.24 -1.26 -3.93
N GLY A 301 -17.13 -2.55 -3.62
CA GLY A 301 -18.19 -3.53 -3.76
C GLY A 301 -18.35 -4.11 -5.17
N HIS A 302 -17.42 -3.86 -6.09
CA HIS A 302 -17.45 -4.41 -7.45
C HIS A 302 -16.95 -5.86 -7.45
N THR A 303 -17.56 -6.70 -8.29
CA THR A 303 -17.14 -8.08 -8.51
C THR A 303 -16.26 -8.22 -9.75
N GLY A 304 -15.26 -9.09 -9.69
CA GLY A 304 -14.35 -9.36 -10.81
C GLY A 304 -13.20 -8.36 -10.90
N GLY A 305 -12.71 -8.10 -12.08
CA GLY A 305 -11.63 -7.14 -12.33
C GLY A 305 -10.24 -7.68 -12.03
N VAL A 306 -9.46 -6.98 -11.22
CA VAL A 306 -8.04 -7.27 -11.00
C VAL A 306 -7.76 -8.24 -9.85
N PHE A 307 -8.72 -8.45 -8.92
CA PHE A 307 -8.55 -9.40 -7.82
C PHE A 307 -8.98 -10.80 -8.24
N CYS A 308 -8.04 -11.59 -8.72
CA CYS A 308 -8.28 -12.94 -9.21
C CYS A 308 -7.51 -14.01 -8.46
N ALA A 309 -6.46 -13.66 -7.76
CA ALA A 309 -5.76 -14.51 -6.82
C ALA A 309 -5.04 -13.66 -5.76
N TYR A 310 -5.05 -14.13 -4.52
CA TYR A 310 -4.49 -13.39 -3.40
C TYR A 310 -3.79 -14.32 -2.42
N GLY A 311 -2.63 -13.89 -1.91
CA GLY A 311 -1.86 -14.54 -0.86
C GLY A 311 -2.10 -13.90 0.50
N LEU A 312 -1.07 -13.81 1.34
CA LEU A 312 -1.15 -13.12 2.63
C LEU A 312 -0.70 -11.66 2.47
N GLY A 313 -1.66 -10.73 2.34
CA GLY A 313 -1.38 -9.32 2.04
C GLY A 313 -0.64 -9.11 0.71
N LEU A 314 -0.73 -10.08 -0.18
CA LEU A 314 0.01 -10.15 -1.44
C LEU A 314 -0.94 -10.47 -2.59
N HIS A 315 -0.99 -9.56 -3.56
CA HIS A 315 -1.77 -9.72 -4.77
C HIS A 315 -0.99 -10.53 -5.81
N ARG A 316 -1.67 -11.41 -6.53
CA ARG A 316 -1.13 -12.22 -7.62
C ARG A 316 -1.84 -11.83 -8.91
N ILE A 317 -1.06 -11.49 -9.95
CA ILE A 317 -1.59 -11.02 -11.23
C ILE A 317 -0.99 -11.79 -12.41
N GLY A 318 -1.66 -11.78 -13.55
CA GLY A 318 -1.23 -12.44 -14.77
C GLY A 318 -1.30 -13.97 -14.70
N GLY A 319 -0.71 -14.63 -15.68
CA GLY A 319 -0.64 -16.10 -15.71
C GLY A 319 -1.90 -16.81 -16.20
N GLY A 320 -2.99 -16.10 -16.49
CA GLY A 320 -4.18 -16.62 -17.20
C GLY A 320 -4.95 -17.75 -16.49
N GLY A 321 -4.72 -17.96 -15.17
CA GLY A 321 -5.25 -19.11 -14.45
C GLY A 321 -6.74 -19.04 -14.05
N VAL A 322 -7.38 -17.86 -14.14
CA VAL A 322 -8.77 -17.65 -13.74
C VAL A 322 -9.57 -17.09 -14.89
N THR A 323 -10.62 -17.81 -15.30
CA THR A 323 -11.53 -17.37 -16.37
C THR A 323 -12.23 -16.08 -15.98
N GLY A 324 -12.25 -15.09 -16.91
CA GLY A 324 -12.86 -13.78 -16.69
C GLY A 324 -11.99 -12.77 -15.94
N CYS A 325 -10.78 -13.16 -15.55
CA CYS A 325 -9.81 -12.27 -14.93
C CYS A 325 -9.19 -11.30 -15.95
N ARG A 326 -8.99 -10.04 -15.56
CA ARG A 326 -8.34 -9.00 -16.35
C ARG A 326 -7.25 -8.35 -15.52
N ASP A 327 -6.21 -9.10 -15.18
CA ASP A 327 -5.16 -8.68 -14.27
C ASP A 327 -3.75 -8.69 -14.88
N ASP A 328 -3.64 -8.81 -16.23
CA ASP A 328 -2.34 -8.79 -16.91
C ASP A 328 -1.85 -7.35 -17.17
N LEU A 329 -1.40 -6.68 -16.12
CA LEU A 329 -0.89 -5.31 -16.15
C LEU A 329 0.24 -5.10 -17.19
N PHE A 330 1.03 -6.14 -17.49
CA PHE A 330 2.19 -6.05 -18.37
C PHE A 330 1.90 -6.50 -19.81
N GLY A 331 0.73 -7.08 -20.06
CA GLY A 331 0.31 -7.55 -21.38
C GLY A 331 1.20 -8.66 -21.94
N ASP A 332 1.79 -9.51 -21.08
CA ASP A 332 2.74 -10.55 -21.52
C ASP A 332 2.41 -11.95 -20.98
N GLY A 333 1.29 -12.12 -20.29
CA GLY A 333 0.83 -13.39 -19.74
C GLY A 333 1.69 -13.97 -18.61
N VAL A 334 2.69 -13.21 -18.14
CA VAL A 334 3.60 -13.68 -17.08
C VAL A 334 2.97 -13.45 -15.69
N ALA A 335 2.91 -14.51 -14.89
CA ALA A 335 2.44 -14.41 -13.52
C ALA A 335 3.39 -13.56 -12.67
N ARG A 336 2.83 -12.63 -11.91
CA ARG A 336 3.59 -11.79 -10.98
C ARG A 336 2.95 -11.77 -9.60
N ILE A 337 3.77 -11.49 -8.62
CA ILE A 337 3.39 -11.28 -7.22
C ILE A 337 3.77 -9.87 -6.79
N GLY A 338 2.97 -9.29 -5.90
CA GLY A 338 3.21 -7.94 -5.40
C GLY A 338 1.97 -7.31 -4.82
N HIS A 339 1.78 -6.02 -5.05
CA HIS A 339 0.55 -5.31 -4.70
C HIS A 339 0.45 -3.98 -5.46
N SER A 340 -0.76 -3.56 -5.78
CA SER A 340 -1.10 -2.22 -6.24
C SER A 340 -1.41 -1.29 -5.07
N GLY A 341 -1.45 0.01 -5.33
CA GLY A 341 -1.88 1.00 -4.34
C GLY A 341 -2.58 2.17 -4.99
N GLU A 342 -3.65 2.63 -4.34
CA GLU A 342 -4.45 3.76 -4.75
C GLU A 342 -4.82 4.63 -3.57
N ALA A 343 -4.55 5.92 -3.61
CA ALA A 343 -5.01 6.91 -2.65
C ALA A 343 -4.65 8.34 -3.10
N TYR A 344 -5.55 9.29 -2.90
CA TYR A 344 -5.26 10.73 -3.07
C TYR A 344 -4.67 11.08 -4.44
N GLY A 345 -5.25 10.60 -5.53
CA GLY A 345 -4.76 10.80 -6.90
C GLY A 345 -3.48 10.04 -7.23
N LEU A 346 -2.98 9.21 -6.35
CA LEU A 346 -1.81 8.36 -6.56
C LEU A 346 -2.22 6.96 -7.02
N ARG A 347 -1.46 6.42 -7.97
CA ARG A 347 -1.38 4.98 -8.28
C ARG A 347 0.05 4.51 -8.06
N SER A 348 0.19 3.32 -7.48
CA SER A 348 1.49 2.71 -7.22
C SER A 348 1.46 1.19 -7.43
N GLY A 349 2.62 0.60 -7.66
CA GLY A 349 2.76 -0.84 -7.84
C GLY A 349 4.14 -1.34 -7.40
N LEU A 350 4.16 -2.52 -6.79
CA LEU A 350 5.35 -3.34 -6.62
C LEU A 350 5.04 -4.70 -7.24
N TRP A 351 5.73 -5.06 -8.32
CA TRP A 351 5.48 -6.30 -9.05
C TRP A 351 6.76 -7.05 -9.35
N LEU A 352 6.74 -8.34 -9.12
CA LEU A 352 7.87 -9.26 -9.28
C LEU A 352 7.42 -10.49 -10.08
N ASP A 353 8.15 -10.81 -11.15
CA ASP A 353 8.15 -12.15 -11.73
C ASP A 353 9.00 -13.09 -10.85
N PRO A 354 8.39 -14.04 -10.14
CA PRO A 354 9.12 -14.90 -9.20
C PRO A 354 10.05 -15.89 -9.91
N VAL A 355 9.86 -16.14 -11.20
CA VAL A 355 10.69 -17.07 -12.00
C VAL A 355 11.97 -16.39 -12.43
N SER A 356 11.88 -15.27 -13.15
CA SER A 356 13.06 -14.51 -13.59
C SER A 356 13.73 -13.74 -12.44
N GLY A 357 12.97 -13.33 -11.44
CA GLY A 357 13.40 -12.45 -10.36
C GLY A 357 13.48 -10.98 -10.77
N GLN A 358 12.92 -10.64 -11.94
CA GLN A 358 12.79 -9.26 -12.40
C GLN A 358 11.51 -8.63 -11.89
N GLY A 359 11.56 -7.33 -11.57
CA GLY A 359 10.39 -6.62 -11.12
C GLY A 359 10.51 -5.10 -11.24
N VAL A 360 9.46 -4.42 -10.81
CA VAL A 360 9.37 -2.96 -10.82
C VAL A 360 8.63 -2.47 -9.58
N ALA A 361 9.13 -1.36 -9.01
CA ALA A 361 8.42 -0.53 -8.06
C ALA A 361 8.12 0.81 -8.73
N PHE A 362 6.86 1.27 -8.70
CA PHE A 362 6.50 2.54 -9.34
C PHE A 362 5.41 3.29 -8.58
N PHE A 363 5.33 4.59 -8.84
CA PHE A 363 4.15 5.40 -8.59
C PHE A 363 3.97 6.46 -9.66
N THR A 364 2.75 6.98 -9.76
CA THR A 364 2.38 8.20 -10.48
C THR A 364 1.31 8.94 -9.68
N THR A 365 1.25 10.27 -9.81
CA THR A 365 0.33 11.13 -9.06
C THR A 365 -0.66 11.83 -9.99
N GLU A 366 -1.62 12.56 -9.40
CA GLU A 366 -2.56 13.44 -10.12
C GLU A 366 -3.52 12.71 -11.07
N LEU A 367 -3.75 11.43 -10.83
CA LEU A 367 -4.81 10.73 -11.57
C LEU A 367 -6.17 11.12 -10.99
N PRO A 368 -7.16 11.42 -11.84
CA PRO A 368 -8.54 11.60 -11.40
C PRO A 368 -9.13 10.25 -10.95
N ASP A 369 -10.18 10.31 -10.14
CA ASP A 369 -10.85 9.11 -9.62
C ASP A 369 -11.48 8.27 -10.76
N ASP A 370 -11.90 8.93 -11.85
CA ASP A 370 -12.43 8.31 -13.07
C ASP A 370 -11.36 8.02 -14.13
N ALA A 371 -10.09 7.87 -13.74
CA ALA A 371 -9.00 7.57 -14.65
C ALA A 371 -9.31 6.35 -15.51
N LEU A 372 -9.08 6.49 -16.84
CA LEU A 372 -9.43 5.45 -17.81
C LEU A 372 -8.75 4.12 -17.48
N THR A 373 -9.58 3.10 -17.30
CA THR A 373 -9.14 1.71 -17.13
C THR A 373 -8.63 1.16 -18.46
N GLY A 374 -7.54 0.43 -18.40
CA GLY A 374 -6.96 -0.29 -19.52
C GLY A 374 -7.54 -1.71 -19.69
N PRO A 375 -7.06 -2.47 -20.68
CA PRO A 375 -7.46 -3.86 -20.91
C PRO A 375 -7.22 -4.77 -19.70
N SER A 376 -6.19 -4.47 -18.91
CA SER A 376 -5.81 -5.25 -17.72
C SER A 376 -6.68 -4.98 -16.49
N GLY A 377 -7.65 -4.07 -16.56
CA GLY A 377 -8.40 -3.63 -15.37
C GLY A 377 -7.66 -2.60 -14.50
N PHE A 378 -6.36 -2.44 -14.64
CA PHE A 378 -5.60 -1.30 -14.09
C PHE A 378 -5.79 -0.05 -14.96
N THR A 379 -5.36 1.11 -14.48
CA THR A 379 -5.44 2.32 -15.30
C THR A 379 -4.46 2.25 -16.49
N ARG A 380 -4.82 2.90 -17.60
CA ARG A 380 -3.92 2.99 -18.77
C ARG A 380 -2.55 3.57 -18.42
N ARG A 381 -2.51 4.46 -17.43
CA ARG A 381 -1.25 5.05 -16.97
C ARG A 381 -0.37 4.03 -16.25
N GLU A 382 -0.95 3.15 -15.42
CA GLU A 382 -0.20 2.05 -14.81
C GLU A 382 0.35 1.08 -15.84
N GLU A 383 -0.46 0.70 -16.84
CA GLU A 383 -0.02 -0.15 -17.97
C GLU A 383 1.15 0.48 -18.74
N GLU A 384 1.06 1.78 -19.06
CA GLU A 384 2.14 2.52 -19.74
C GLU A 384 3.44 2.48 -18.93
N ILE A 385 3.38 2.78 -17.63
CA ILE A 385 4.56 2.80 -16.74
C ILE A 385 5.16 1.39 -16.64
N ALA A 386 4.34 0.37 -16.45
CA ALA A 386 4.77 -1.03 -16.36
C ALA A 386 5.49 -1.48 -17.64
N MET A 387 4.95 -1.14 -18.82
CA MET A 387 5.58 -1.44 -20.10
C MET A 387 6.89 -0.68 -20.32
N ARG A 388 6.95 0.61 -19.96
CA ARG A 388 8.18 1.43 -20.07
C ARG A 388 9.28 0.88 -19.17
N ALA A 389 8.94 0.54 -17.92
CA ALA A 389 9.90 -0.02 -16.96
C ALA A 389 10.48 -1.36 -17.43
N ARG A 390 9.66 -2.22 -18.05
CA ARG A 390 10.10 -3.49 -18.64
C ARG A 390 11.08 -3.30 -19.81
N ARG A 391 10.81 -2.37 -20.73
CA ARG A 391 11.68 -2.08 -21.87
C ARG A 391 13.02 -1.48 -21.43
N GLY A 392 13.01 -0.60 -20.49
CA GLY A 392 14.20 0.01 -19.91
C GLY A 392 15.03 -0.99 -19.07
N GLY A 393 14.56 -2.19 -18.81
CA GLY A 393 15.22 -3.27 -18.07
C GLY A 393 16.10 -4.23 -18.90
N ARG A 394 16.05 -4.10 -20.23
CA ARG A 394 16.87 -4.91 -21.16
C ARG A 394 18.20 -4.26 -21.49
#